data_21baa41dd44bb398cd2b3a7fb77e5fef
#
_entry.id   21baa41dd44bb398cd2b3a7fb77e5fef
#
_cell.length_a   1.000
_cell.length_b   1.000
_cell.length_c   1.000
_cell.angle_alpha   90.00
_cell.angle_beta   90.00
_cell.angle_gamma   90.00
#
_symmetry.space_group_name_H-M   'P 1'
#
loop_
_entity.id
_entity.type
_entity.pdbx_description
1 polymer ?
#
loop_
_entity_poly.entity_id
_entity_poly.type
_entity_poly.pdbx_seq_one_letter_code
_entity_poly.pdbx_strand_id
1 'polypeptide(L)' 'PYEKVLLVENANYSDIVDGNYRGDYNKKSFLASIHTFWFKYHIPIFFMPDNKYSPLFIKKYFEYYLKNYMR' A
#
# COMPACT_ATOMS: atom_id res chain seq x y z
N PRO A 1 -17.54 -9.04 5.13
CA PRO A 1 -16.29 -8.45 5.62
C PRO A 1 -15.91 -7.21 4.83
N TYR A 2 -15.29 -6.35 5.51
CA TYR A 2 -14.70 -5.19 4.88
C TYR A 2 -13.22 -5.38 4.76
N GLU A 3 -12.62 -4.61 3.89
CA GLU A 3 -11.22 -4.75 3.63
C GLU A 3 -10.46 -3.50 4.06
N LYS A 4 -9.27 -3.72 4.57
CA LYS A 4 -8.32 -2.65 4.82
C LYS A 4 -7.21 -2.81 3.81
N VAL A 5 -6.74 -1.71 3.27
CA VAL A 5 -5.58 -1.71 2.41
C VAL A 5 -4.67 -0.57 2.81
N LEU A 6 -3.39 -0.76 2.57
CA LEU A 6 -2.40 0.28 2.77
C LEU A 6 -1.86 0.67 1.41
N LEU A 7 -1.94 1.95 1.10
CA LEU A 7 -1.40 2.48 -0.13
C LEU A 7 -0.13 3.27 0.18
N VAL A 8 0.98 2.84 -0.40
CA VAL A 8 2.25 3.53 -0.24
C VAL A 8 2.50 4.31 -1.52
N GLU A 9 2.48 5.64 -1.40
CA GLU A 9 2.65 6.52 -2.55
C GLU A 9 4.08 7.00 -2.69
N ASN A 10 4.47 7.26 -3.93
CA ASN A 10 5.77 7.84 -4.29
C ASN A 10 6.95 6.96 -3.92
N ALA A 11 6.72 5.67 -3.81
CA ALA A 11 7.79 4.71 -3.56
C ALA A 11 7.29 3.32 -3.94
N ASN A 12 8.19 2.46 -4.31
CA ASN A 12 7.89 1.04 -4.44
C ASN A 12 8.73 0.28 -3.41
N TYR A 13 8.58 -1.04 -3.39
CA TYR A 13 9.25 -1.85 -2.38
C TYR A 13 10.77 -1.66 -2.42
N SER A 14 11.36 -1.63 -3.61
CA SER A 14 12.80 -1.48 -3.74
C SER A 14 13.28 -0.14 -3.19
N ASP A 15 12.49 0.92 -3.37
CA ASP A 15 12.84 2.22 -2.81
C ASP A 15 12.91 2.18 -1.30
N ILE A 16 12.01 1.42 -0.68
CA ILE A 16 11.99 1.31 0.78
C ILE A 16 13.17 0.50 1.27
N VAL A 17 13.51 -0.58 0.59
CA VAL A 17 14.69 -1.38 0.93
C VAL A 17 15.95 -0.52 0.88
N ASP A 18 16.05 0.34 -0.13
CA ASP A 18 17.23 1.17 -0.34
C ASP A 18 17.21 2.47 0.47
N GLY A 19 16.09 2.77 1.13
CA GLY A 19 15.94 4.03 1.84
C GLY A 19 15.74 5.22 0.93
N ASN A 20 15.33 4.99 -0.30
CA ASN A 20 15.20 6.03 -1.32
C ASN A 20 13.76 6.54 -1.37
N TYR A 21 13.37 7.30 -0.34
CA TYR A 21 12.02 7.84 -0.23
C TYR A 21 12.08 9.13 0.58
N ARG A 22 11.00 9.90 0.50
CA ARG A 22 10.90 11.13 1.27
C ARG A 22 10.57 10.84 2.72
N GLY A 23 11.10 11.66 3.60
CA GLY A 23 10.79 11.60 5.02
C GLY A 23 11.96 11.03 5.82
N ASP A 24 11.79 11.09 7.13
CA ASP A 24 12.85 10.72 8.05
C ASP A 24 12.70 9.32 8.61
N TYR A 25 11.84 8.51 8.02
CA TYR A 25 11.66 7.15 8.49
C TYR A 25 12.92 6.34 8.30
N ASN A 26 13.32 5.66 9.35
CA ASN A 26 14.38 4.67 9.27
C ASN A 26 13.90 3.54 8.36
N LYS A 27 14.72 3.20 7.34
CA LYS A 27 14.31 2.20 6.37
C LYS A 27 14.06 0.84 6.98
N LYS A 28 14.82 0.48 7.99
CA LYS A 28 14.66 -0.79 8.68
C LYS A 28 13.31 -0.86 9.40
N SER A 29 12.95 0.22 10.09
CA SER A 29 11.67 0.31 10.78
C SER A 29 10.50 0.35 9.80
N PHE A 30 10.66 1.08 8.70
CA PHE A 30 9.63 1.16 7.67
C PHE A 30 9.37 -0.22 7.07
N LEU A 31 10.45 -0.91 6.71
CA LEU A 31 10.34 -2.23 6.12
C LEU A 31 9.70 -3.22 7.10
N ALA A 32 10.10 -3.15 8.37
CA ALA A 32 9.52 -3.99 9.41
C ALA A 32 8.02 -3.75 9.57
N SER A 33 7.59 -2.49 9.49
CA SER A 33 6.19 -2.15 9.58
C SER A 33 5.39 -2.73 8.43
N ILE A 34 5.92 -2.65 7.21
CA ILE A 34 5.26 -3.20 6.03
C ILE A 34 5.07 -4.71 6.18
N HIS A 35 6.10 -5.41 6.59
CA HIS A 35 6.01 -6.85 6.76
C HIS A 35 5.07 -7.24 7.90
N THR A 36 5.02 -6.42 8.96
CA THR A 36 4.09 -6.64 10.06
C THR A 36 2.64 -6.52 9.57
N PHE A 37 2.36 -5.51 8.76
CA PHE A 37 1.01 -5.37 8.21
C PHE A 37 0.63 -6.57 7.35
N TRP A 38 1.57 -7.06 6.54
CA TRP A 38 1.29 -8.24 5.72
C TRP A 38 1.04 -9.49 6.56
N PHE A 39 1.95 -9.79 7.47
CA PHE A 39 1.97 -11.11 8.09
C PHE A 39 1.15 -11.19 9.37
N LYS A 40 1.10 -10.10 10.14
CA LYS A 40 0.37 -10.11 11.40
C LYS A 40 -1.08 -9.68 11.21
N TYR A 41 -1.30 -8.66 10.40
CA TYR A 41 -2.63 -8.08 10.27
C TYR A 41 -3.31 -8.44 8.96
N HIS A 42 -2.60 -9.12 8.06
CA HIS A 42 -3.14 -9.55 6.76
C HIS A 42 -3.71 -8.38 5.96
N ILE A 43 -3.04 -7.25 6.01
CA ILE A 43 -3.44 -6.06 5.28
C ILE A 43 -2.69 -6.03 3.95
N PRO A 44 -3.39 -6.04 2.82
CA PRO A 44 -2.73 -5.90 1.52
C PRO A 44 -2.06 -4.54 1.40
N ILE A 45 -0.89 -4.51 0.80
CA ILE A 45 -0.14 -3.29 0.60
C ILE A 45 0.08 -3.10 -0.89
N PHE A 46 -0.29 -1.92 -1.37
CA PHE A 46 -0.10 -1.57 -2.77
C PHE A 46 0.87 -0.41 -2.86
N PHE A 47 1.80 -0.49 -3.79
CA PHE A 47 2.79 0.55 -4.01
C PHE A 47 2.40 1.35 -5.23
N MET A 48 2.36 2.66 -5.09
CA MET A 48 2.02 3.58 -6.15
C MET A 48 3.16 4.56 -6.35
N PRO A 49 4.14 4.20 -7.20
CA PRO A 49 5.33 5.07 -7.39
C PRO A 49 4.99 6.46 -7.90
N ASP A 50 3.90 6.57 -8.67
CA ASP A 50 3.43 7.86 -9.17
C ASP A 50 2.05 8.11 -8.60
N ASN A 51 1.97 9.06 -7.66
CA ASN A 51 0.73 9.30 -6.93
C ASN A 51 -0.39 9.91 -7.79
N LYS A 52 -0.09 10.34 -9.01
CA LYS A 52 -1.15 10.87 -9.87
C LYS A 52 -2.20 9.81 -10.22
N TYR A 53 -1.85 8.55 -10.13
CA TYR A 53 -2.78 7.46 -10.39
C TYR A 53 -3.49 6.96 -9.13
N SER A 54 -3.16 7.49 -7.95
CA SER A 54 -3.78 7.02 -6.71
C SER A 54 -5.30 7.19 -6.69
N PRO A 55 -5.86 8.34 -7.12
CA PRO A 55 -7.32 8.46 -7.14
C PRO A 55 -7.98 7.42 -8.04
N LEU A 56 -7.38 7.15 -9.20
CA LEU A 56 -7.92 6.14 -10.11
C LEU A 56 -7.82 4.76 -9.49
N PHE A 57 -6.69 4.46 -8.83
CA PHE A 57 -6.51 3.18 -8.17
C PHE A 57 -7.59 2.96 -7.11
N ILE A 58 -7.82 3.97 -6.26
CA ILE A 58 -8.81 3.87 -5.20
C ILE A 58 -10.20 3.67 -5.78
N LYS A 59 -10.54 4.43 -6.81
CA LYS A 59 -11.84 4.30 -7.46
C LYS A 59 -12.03 2.88 -8.02
N LYS A 60 -11.03 2.38 -8.72
CA LYS A 60 -11.11 1.04 -9.30
C LYS A 60 -11.15 -0.04 -8.23
N TYR A 61 -10.40 0.15 -7.15
CA TYR A 61 -10.41 -0.79 -6.05
C TYR A 61 -11.83 -0.97 -5.51
N PHE A 62 -12.52 0.14 -5.25
CA PHE A 62 -13.89 0.06 -4.74
C PHE A 62 -14.86 -0.48 -5.76
N GLU A 63 -14.72 -0.11 -7.03
CA GLU A 63 -15.57 -0.65 -8.08
C GLU A 63 -15.48 -2.17 -8.14
N TYR A 64 -14.26 -2.70 -8.15
CA TYR A 64 -14.07 -4.14 -8.24
C TYR A 64 -14.44 -4.84 -6.94
N TYR A 65 -14.22 -4.19 -5.80
CA TYR A 65 -14.65 -4.73 -4.53
C TYR A 65 -16.16 -4.93 -4.52
N LEU A 66 -16.92 -3.90 -4.89
CA LEU A 66 -18.37 -3.98 -4.91
C LEU A 66 -18.85 -5.04 -5.90
N LYS A 67 -18.22 -5.09 -7.07
CA LYS A 67 -18.59 -6.04 -8.09
C LYS A 67 -18.43 -7.49 -7.62
N ASN A 68 -17.41 -7.75 -6.83
CA ASN A 68 -17.05 -9.12 -6.45
C ASN A 68 -17.62 -9.55 -5.10
N TYR A 69 -17.95 -8.61 -4.21
CA TYR A 69 -18.35 -8.94 -2.85
C TYR A 69 -19.75 -8.45 -2.48
N MET A 70 -20.30 -7.52 -3.23
CA MET A 70 -21.59 -6.90 -2.92
C MET A 70 -22.68 -7.25 -3.94
N ARG A 71 -22.61 -8.39 -4.47
CA ARG A 71 -23.62 -8.82 -5.46
C ARG A 71 -24.98 -9.00 -4.84
#